data_0b662bd2e57cb843a23a9000ebdf5b24
#
_entry.id   0b662bd2e57cb843a23a9000ebdf5b24
#
_cell.length_a   1.000
_cell.length_b   1.000
_cell.length_c   1.000
_cell.angle_alpha   90.00
_cell.angle_beta   90.00
_cell.angle_gamma   90.00
#
_symmetry.space_group_name_H-M   'P 1'
#
loop_
_entity.id
_entity.type
_entity.pdbx_description
1 polymer ?
#
loop_
_entity_poly.entity_id
_entity_poly.type
_entity_poly.pdbx_seq_one_letter_code
_entity_poly.pdbx_strand_id
1 'polypeptide(L)'
;MKKLLLAFLLMCIAIVAKAQFSDYGSHNATLTIVNKSDYTMTVKVMKQYGGLYQTVYISPGSSSTVSFARSGNFYTKTKAEKKFSGTLYKKGGVFSIQCDEKGYTTATLEFVITSSGGGSMGQSISKAEFEKN
;
A
#
# COMPACT_ATOMS: atom_id res chain seq x y z
N MET A 1 -9.51 31.73 5.05
CA MET A 1 -9.35 31.10 5.25
C MET A 1 -8.89 30.20 4.95
N LYS A 2 -8.51 29.79 5.20
CA LYS A 2 -8.05 28.96 5.01
C LYS A 2 -8.08 27.94 5.21
N LYS A 3 -8.02 27.38 4.96
CA LYS A 3 -8.12 26.42 5.16
C LYS A 3 -7.29 25.56 5.01
N LEU A 4 -6.91 25.10 5.70
CA LEU A 4 -6.15 24.31 5.68
C LEU A 4 -6.50 23.11 5.31
N LEU A 5 -6.19 22.68 4.41
CA LEU A 5 -6.50 21.57 4.01
C LEU A 5 -5.65 20.62 4.50
N LEU A 6 -5.97 19.92 5.45
CA LEU A 6 -5.28 18.86 5.83
C LEU A 6 -5.63 17.76 4.98
N ALA A 7 -4.79 17.28 4.17
CA ALA A 7 -5.03 16.13 3.37
C ALA A 7 -4.69 14.91 4.19
N PHE A 8 -5.62 14.04 4.33
CA PHE A 8 -5.38 12.80 5.03
C PHE A 8 -5.33 11.68 4.04
N LEU A 9 -4.44 10.78 4.24
CA LEU A 9 -4.33 9.58 3.43
C LEU A 9 -5.16 8.51 4.11
N LEU A 10 -6.25 8.16 3.48
CA LEU A 10 -7.10 7.10 4.01
C LEU A 10 -6.77 5.85 3.24
N MET A 11 -6.49 4.79 3.94
CA MET A 11 -6.13 3.54 3.34
C MET A 11 -7.16 2.51 3.75
N CYS A 12 -7.80 1.94 2.77
CA CYS A 12 -8.75 0.87 3.02
C CYS A 12 -8.14 -0.44 2.55
N ILE A 13 -8.21 -1.43 3.35
CA ILE A 13 -7.73 -2.75 3.00
C ILE A 13 -8.91 -3.68 2.93
N ALA A 14 -9.13 -4.22 1.76
CA ALA A 14 -10.11 -5.27 1.62
C ALA A 14 -9.34 -6.54 1.31
N ILE A 15 -9.28 -7.45 2.22
CA ILE A 15 -8.56 -8.68 2.05
C ILE A 15 -9.54 -9.80 1.84
N VAL A 16 -9.41 -10.46 0.71
CA VAL A 16 -10.20 -11.62 0.43
C VAL A 16 -9.24 -12.78 0.35
N ALA A 17 -9.27 -13.62 1.34
CA ALA A 17 -8.43 -14.80 1.35
C ALA A 17 -9.26 -15.95 0.83
N LYS A 18 -8.80 -16.57 -0.24
CA LYS A 18 -9.48 -17.69 -0.78
C LYS A 18 -8.63 -18.89 -0.59
N ALA A 19 -9.17 -19.83 0.08
CA ALA A 19 -8.53 -21.11 0.18
C ALA A 19 -8.89 -21.85 -1.09
N GLN A 20 -7.94 -22.16 -1.90
CA GLN A 20 -8.18 -22.93 -3.05
C GLN A 20 -7.31 -24.11 -2.98
N PHE A 21 -7.90 -25.23 -3.26
CA PHE A 21 -7.09 -26.37 -3.41
C PHE A 21 -6.54 -26.31 -4.75
N SER A 22 -5.43 -25.87 -4.87
CA SER A 22 -4.90 -25.80 -6.10
C SER A 22 -4.26 -27.01 -6.43
N ASP A 23 -4.38 -27.36 -7.50
CA ASP A 23 -3.67 -28.29 -8.04
C ASP A 23 -2.43 -27.75 -8.36
N TYR A 24 -1.50 -28.02 -8.18
CA TYR A 24 -0.24 -27.91 -8.66
C TYR A 24 0.14 -26.67 -9.29
N GLY A 25 -0.68 -25.81 -9.61
CA GLY A 25 -0.29 -24.64 -10.25
C GLY A 25 0.36 -23.77 -9.27
N SER A 26 1.36 -23.11 -9.55
CA SER A 26 1.87 -22.14 -8.67
C SER A 26 0.99 -20.94 -8.80
N HIS A 27 0.18 -20.70 -7.84
CA HIS A 27 -0.57 -19.47 -7.77
C HIS A 27 0.19 -18.50 -6.89
N ASN A 28 0.36 -17.31 -7.36
CA ASN A 28 0.97 -16.28 -6.55
C ASN A 28 -0.11 -15.50 -5.83
N ALA A 29 0.18 -15.10 -4.63
CA ALA A 29 -0.68 -14.15 -3.94
C ALA A 29 -0.49 -12.79 -4.60
N THR A 30 -1.49 -11.95 -4.56
CA THR A 30 -1.41 -10.64 -5.17
C THR A 30 -1.96 -9.56 -4.25
N LEU A 31 -1.34 -8.40 -4.32
CA LEU A 31 -1.81 -7.21 -3.66
C LEU A 31 -1.98 -6.15 -4.73
N THR A 32 -3.19 -5.69 -4.95
CA THR A 32 -3.45 -4.63 -5.88
C THR A 32 -3.56 -3.33 -5.11
N ILE A 33 -2.78 -2.35 -5.49
CA ILE A 33 -2.76 -1.06 -4.82
C ILE A 33 -3.41 -0.06 -5.75
N VAL A 34 -4.48 0.55 -5.28
CA VAL A 34 -5.26 1.48 -6.09
C VAL A 34 -5.05 2.88 -5.55
N ASN A 35 -4.66 3.79 -6.41
CA ASN A 35 -4.46 5.18 -6.04
C ASN A 35 -5.71 5.96 -6.42
N LYS A 36 -6.56 6.24 -5.44
CA LYS A 36 -7.77 6.99 -5.67
C LYS A 36 -7.62 8.46 -5.35
N SER A 37 -6.42 8.97 -5.48
CA SER A 37 -6.16 10.37 -5.16
C SER A 37 -5.66 11.11 -6.39
N ASP A 38 -5.48 12.40 -6.24
CA ASP A 38 -4.87 13.21 -7.30
C ASP A 38 -3.36 13.25 -7.19
N TYR A 39 -2.78 12.52 -6.27
CA TYR A 39 -1.34 12.52 -6.05
C TYR A 39 -0.70 11.37 -6.81
N THR A 40 0.54 11.59 -7.21
CA THR A 40 1.35 10.49 -7.73
C THR A 40 1.96 9.78 -6.54
N MET A 41 1.87 8.50 -6.51
CA MET A 41 2.33 7.74 -5.36
C MET A 41 3.49 6.82 -5.68
N THR A 42 4.45 6.79 -4.79
CA THR A 42 5.50 5.79 -4.78
C THR A 42 5.26 4.95 -3.54
N VAL A 43 5.02 3.68 -3.74
CA VAL A 43 4.70 2.79 -2.62
C VAL A 43 5.79 1.75 -2.52
N LYS A 44 6.41 1.69 -1.36
CA LYS A 44 7.38 0.65 -1.06
C LYS A 44 6.71 -0.42 -0.23
N VAL A 45 6.71 -1.63 -0.73
CA VAL A 45 6.23 -2.77 0.04
C VAL A 45 7.44 -3.31 0.79
N MET A 46 7.36 -3.27 2.11
CA MET A 46 8.48 -3.61 2.97
C MET A 46 8.21 -4.92 3.68
N LYS A 47 9.23 -5.73 3.84
CA LYS A 47 9.12 -6.91 4.67
C LYS A 47 9.10 -6.46 6.11
N GLN A 48 8.30 -7.09 6.93
CA GLN A 48 8.15 -6.65 8.31
C GLN A 48 9.48 -6.56 9.05
N TYR A 49 10.35 -7.51 8.83
CA TYR A 49 11.62 -7.55 9.54
C TYR A 49 12.83 -7.45 8.64
N GLY A 50 12.67 -7.15 7.39
CA GLY A 50 13.81 -7.30 6.55
C GLY A 50 13.89 -6.54 5.26
N GLY A 51 13.65 -5.28 5.24
CA GLY A 51 14.01 -4.49 4.07
C GLY A 51 12.95 -4.42 3.00
N LEU A 52 13.33 -3.88 1.88
CA LEU A 52 12.42 -3.61 0.77
C LEU A 52 12.08 -4.88 0.00
N TYR A 53 10.80 -5.07 -0.27
CA TYR A 53 10.36 -6.15 -1.14
C TYR A 53 10.18 -5.65 -2.56
N GLN A 54 9.43 -4.59 -2.75
CA GLN A 54 9.20 -4.05 -4.08
C GLN A 54 8.71 -2.61 -4.00
N THR A 55 9.05 -1.82 -5.01
CA THR A 55 8.56 -0.45 -5.12
C THR A 55 7.66 -0.36 -6.34
N VAL A 56 6.54 0.30 -6.21
CA VAL A 56 5.64 0.55 -7.33
C VAL A 56 5.33 2.03 -7.42
N TYR A 57 5.10 2.51 -8.65
CA TYR A 57 4.79 3.91 -8.92
C TYR A 57 3.40 3.94 -9.50
N ILE A 58 2.50 4.70 -8.90
CA ILE A 58 1.10 4.67 -9.29
C ILE A 58 0.60 6.09 -9.56
N SER A 59 0.23 6.34 -10.79
CA SER A 59 -0.31 7.64 -11.17
C SER A 59 -1.69 7.85 -10.57
N PRO A 60 -2.16 9.11 -10.50
CA PRO A 60 -3.50 9.36 -9.99
C PRO A 60 -4.55 8.53 -10.73
N GLY A 61 -5.41 7.89 -9.99
CA GLY A 61 -6.49 7.10 -10.54
C GLY A 61 -6.10 5.73 -11.08
N SER A 62 -4.84 5.36 -10.94
CA SER A 62 -4.35 4.09 -11.49
C SER A 62 -4.12 3.07 -10.39
N SER A 63 -3.74 1.88 -10.78
CA SER A 63 -3.45 0.82 -9.82
C SER A 63 -2.23 0.04 -10.27
N SER A 64 -1.67 -0.71 -9.36
CA SER A 64 -0.54 -1.58 -9.65
C SER A 64 -0.68 -2.84 -8.81
N THR A 65 -0.18 -3.94 -9.31
CA THR A 65 -0.30 -5.22 -8.61
C THR A 65 1.07 -5.76 -8.26
N VAL A 66 1.20 -6.21 -7.03
CA VAL A 66 2.43 -6.82 -6.53
C VAL A 66 2.15 -8.30 -6.32
N SER A 67 3.03 -9.14 -6.79
CA SER A 67 2.87 -10.58 -6.65
C SER A 67 3.81 -11.13 -5.58
N PHE A 68 3.35 -12.13 -4.87
CA PHE A 68 4.12 -12.75 -3.81
C PHE A 68 4.13 -14.26 -4.04
N ALA A 69 5.30 -14.83 -4.05
CA ALA A 69 5.43 -16.27 -4.24
C ALA A 69 5.43 -17.03 -2.93
N ARG A 70 5.49 -16.34 -1.81
CA ARG A 70 5.57 -16.96 -0.49
C ARG A 70 4.80 -16.17 0.51
N SER A 71 4.38 -16.82 1.57
CA SER A 71 3.72 -16.17 2.67
C SER A 71 4.69 -15.25 3.41
N GLY A 72 4.17 -14.20 4.00
CA GLY A 72 4.98 -13.29 4.78
C GLY A 72 4.17 -12.14 5.31
N ASN A 73 4.82 -11.32 6.12
CA ASN A 73 4.19 -10.13 6.67
C ASN A 73 4.91 -8.91 6.12
N PHE A 74 4.13 -7.91 5.76
CA PHE A 74 4.65 -6.76 5.06
C PHE A 74 3.98 -5.49 5.58
N TYR A 75 4.54 -4.36 5.23
CA TYR A 75 3.90 -3.07 5.46
C TYR A 75 4.28 -2.16 4.31
N THR A 76 3.66 -1.00 4.22
CA THR A 76 3.98 -0.08 3.15
C THR A 76 4.53 1.22 3.68
N LYS A 77 5.41 1.83 2.89
CA LYS A 77 5.79 3.21 3.07
C LYS A 77 5.40 3.91 1.79
N THR A 78 4.70 5.01 1.90
CA THR A 78 4.17 5.69 0.73
C THR A 78 4.61 7.13 0.69
N LYS A 79 5.02 7.57 -0.49
CA LYS A 79 5.29 8.97 -0.78
C LYS A 79 4.22 9.43 -1.76
N ALA A 80 3.48 10.44 -1.41
CA ALA A 80 2.46 11.00 -2.28
C ALA A 80 2.86 12.43 -2.64
N GLU A 81 2.94 12.71 -3.92
CA GLU A 81 3.38 14.01 -4.43
C GLU A 81 2.35 14.63 -5.32
N LYS A 82 2.13 15.89 -5.15
CA LYS A 82 1.25 16.64 -6.04
C LYS A 82 1.85 18.02 -6.25
N LYS A 83 1.83 18.46 -7.50
CA LYS A 83 2.41 19.74 -7.84
C LYS A 83 1.77 20.82 -7.02
N PHE A 84 2.57 21.65 -6.42
CA PHE A 84 2.14 22.80 -5.62
C PHE A 84 1.44 22.41 -4.31
N SER A 85 1.36 21.15 -3.98
CA SER A 85 0.71 20.75 -2.74
C SER A 85 1.65 20.07 -1.76
N GLY A 86 2.89 19.88 -2.16
CA GLY A 86 3.85 19.27 -1.27
C GLY A 86 3.85 17.76 -1.33
N THR A 87 4.57 17.17 -0.44
CA THR A 87 4.78 15.73 -0.42
C THR A 87 4.39 15.18 0.94
N LEU A 88 3.69 14.06 0.91
CA LEU A 88 3.28 13.37 2.13
C LEU A 88 4.04 12.06 2.22
N TYR A 89 4.46 11.69 3.42
CA TYR A 89 5.12 10.43 3.65
C TYR A 89 4.37 9.68 4.75
N LYS A 90 3.95 8.46 4.46
CA LYS A 90 3.15 7.68 5.40
C LYS A 90 3.64 6.24 5.48
N LYS A 91 3.38 5.63 6.61
CA LYS A 91 3.71 4.24 6.84
C LYS A 91 2.43 3.52 7.25
N GLY A 92 2.10 2.47 6.55
CA GLY A 92 0.90 1.69 6.86
C GLY A 92 1.16 0.62 7.90
N GLY A 93 0.12 -0.04 8.34
CA GLY A 93 0.24 -1.12 9.30
C GLY A 93 0.69 -2.40 8.63
N VAL A 94 1.06 -3.35 9.44
CA VAL A 94 1.53 -4.64 8.96
C VAL A 94 0.33 -5.46 8.47
N PHE A 95 0.50 -6.12 7.35
CA PHE A 95 -0.50 -7.03 6.84
C PHE A 95 0.16 -8.35 6.48
N SER A 96 -0.65 -9.39 6.41
CA SER A 96 -0.15 -10.73 6.14
C SER A 96 -0.56 -11.18 4.75
N ILE A 97 0.36 -11.81 4.07
CA ILE A 97 0.11 -12.44 2.78
C ILE A 97 0.27 -13.92 2.98
N GLN A 98 -0.71 -14.68 2.55
CA GLN A 98 -0.61 -16.14 2.56
C GLN A 98 -0.36 -16.59 1.13
N CYS A 99 0.58 -17.49 0.97
CA CYS A 99 0.82 -18.11 -0.33
C CYS A 99 1.50 -19.44 -0.09
N ASP A 100 0.69 -20.47 0.07
CA ASP A 100 1.20 -21.81 0.36
C ASP A 100 0.21 -22.83 -0.20
N GLU A 101 0.38 -24.07 0.19
CA GLU A 101 -0.47 -25.14 -0.33
C GLU A 101 -1.90 -25.03 0.09
N LYS A 102 -2.18 -24.26 1.14
CA LYS A 102 -3.53 -24.15 1.64
C LYS A 102 -4.29 -23.00 1.03
N GLY A 103 -3.61 -22.08 0.42
CA GLY A 103 -4.31 -20.98 -0.20
C GLY A 103 -3.39 -19.81 -0.51
N TYR A 104 -3.98 -18.79 -1.10
CA TYR A 104 -3.24 -17.59 -1.40
C TYR A 104 -4.12 -16.37 -1.19
N THR A 105 -3.48 -15.25 -0.88
CA THR A 105 -4.17 -14.00 -0.61
C THR A 105 -4.37 -13.24 -1.90
N THR A 106 -5.56 -12.71 -2.07
CA THR A 106 -5.82 -11.68 -3.06
C THR A 106 -6.33 -10.48 -2.29
N ALA A 107 -5.61 -9.40 -2.30
CA ALA A 107 -5.95 -8.23 -1.50
C ALA A 107 -5.92 -6.97 -2.33
N THR A 108 -6.69 -5.99 -1.91
CA THR A 108 -6.69 -4.67 -2.52
C THR A 108 -6.48 -3.63 -1.44
N LEU A 109 -5.58 -2.70 -1.70
CA LEU A 109 -5.29 -1.63 -0.81
C LEU A 109 -5.64 -0.35 -1.54
N GLU A 110 -6.53 0.45 -1.02
CA GLU A 110 -6.92 1.69 -1.66
C GLU A 110 -6.36 2.87 -0.90
N PHE A 111 -5.69 3.75 -1.61
CA PHE A 111 -5.14 4.96 -1.02
C PHE A 111 -6.03 6.12 -1.44
N VAL A 112 -6.58 6.80 -0.45
CA VAL A 112 -7.44 7.94 -0.68
C VAL A 112 -6.88 9.10 0.12
N ILE A 113 -6.77 10.26 -0.50
CA ILE A 113 -6.35 11.45 0.20
C ILE A 113 -7.55 12.38 0.21
N THR A 114 -7.98 12.75 1.39
CA THR A 114 -9.09 13.66 1.50
C THR A 114 -8.60 14.97 2.07
N SER A 115 -9.29 16.00 1.74
CA SER A 115 -8.93 17.31 2.24
C SER A 115 -9.70 17.66 3.50
N SER A 116 -10.59 16.81 3.93
CA SER A 116 -11.44 17.19 5.03
C SER A 116 -11.05 16.59 6.35
N GLY A 117 -10.03 15.89 6.43
CA GLY A 117 -9.61 15.41 7.71
C GLY A 117 -10.26 14.17 8.17
N GLY A 118 -10.75 13.37 7.36
CA GLY A 118 -11.28 12.10 7.78
C GLY A 118 -10.18 11.23 8.27
N GLY A 119 -10.44 10.24 8.96
CA GLY A 119 -9.51 9.40 9.61
C GLY A 119 -8.32 9.05 8.78
N SER A 120 -7.20 9.04 9.34
CA SER A 120 -6.04 8.70 8.62
C SER A 120 -5.65 7.33 9.01
N MET A 121 -5.24 6.57 8.06
CA MET A 121 -4.67 5.34 8.30
C MET A 121 -3.25 5.47 8.05
N GLY A 122 -2.45 5.01 8.81
CA GLY A 122 -1.06 5.13 8.64
C GLY A 122 -0.51 6.31 9.40
N GLN A 123 0.75 6.24 9.63
CA GLN A 123 1.47 7.15 10.45
C GLN A 123 2.33 8.02 9.59
N SER A 124 2.41 9.29 9.90
CA SER A 124 3.32 10.17 9.18
C SER A 124 4.74 9.81 9.51
N ILE A 125 5.59 9.78 8.52
CA ILE A 125 7.00 9.51 8.71
C ILE A 125 7.81 10.58 8.00
N SER A 126 9.09 10.63 8.29
CA SER A 126 9.96 11.60 7.64
C SER A 126 10.39 11.10 6.27
N LYS A 127 10.90 12.01 5.47
CA LYS A 127 11.47 11.64 4.19
C LYS A 127 12.61 10.65 4.38
N ALA A 128 13.45 10.88 5.37
CA ALA A 128 14.57 9.98 5.64
C ALA A 128 14.10 8.58 5.96
N GLU A 129 13.04 8.49 6.74
CA GLU A 129 12.48 7.18 7.07
C GLU A 129 11.90 6.51 5.83
N PHE A 130 11.25 7.27 4.97
CA PHE A 130 10.73 6.71 3.73
C PHE A 130 11.85 6.16 2.85
N GLU A 131 12.96 6.88 2.79
CA GLU A 131 14.05 6.49 1.92
C GLU A 131 14.86 5.32 2.43
N LYS A 132 14.71 4.99 3.69
CA LYS A 132 15.43 3.88 4.25
C LYS A 132 14.80 2.56 3.79
N ASN A 133 15.60 1.67 3.31
CA ASN A 133 15.08 0.35 2.92
C ASN A 133 15.33 -0.69 4.05
#